data_de19d7ff3acb209c0ec105083d337026
#
_entry.id   de19d7ff3acb209c0ec105083d337026
#
_cell.length_a   1.000
_cell.length_b   1.000
_cell.length_c   1.000
_cell.angle_alpha   90.00
_cell.angle_beta   90.00
_cell.angle_gamma   90.00
#
_symmetry.space_group_name_H-M   'P 1'
#
loop_
_entity.id
_entity.type
_entity.pdbx_description
1 polymer ?
#
loop_
_entity_poly.entity_id
_entity_poly.type
_entity_poly.pdbx_seq_one_letter_code
_entity_poly.pdbx_strand_id
1 'polypeptide(L)'
;MKTTNTILIGLAAALAAGAVWAAPYVVLPDGRKVEGTAIRALANGDVNLTQAGAVRTFPKGSYVRAVADKPPEYDQAVAALNAKKYDEAIKLFSGIMTSLRGLEWDVLAAKELPKALLGKGDAEGAVQAYDRLFLLAPAEKQNADTAWGMRRAMLQAKQYATLIRQLDAVAAGGNRPEAARAQTMRGDILLAQNDVTGAALDYLRTAILFADVQDPAIQGEAHFKAAAALEQLRDPRAKDLYQKVVTTYKASPYAAQAANK
;
A
#
# COMPACT_ATOMS: atom_id res chain seq x y z
N MET A 1 51.87 -26.17 -49.72
CA MET A 1 50.75 -26.66 -48.92
C MET A 1 50.03 -25.47 -48.32
N LYS A 2 48.83 -25.14 -48.81
CA LYS A 2 48.00 -24.01 -48.35
C LYS A 2 46.97 -24.57 -47.39
N THR A 3 46.99 -24.19 -46.13
CA THR A 3 45.99 -24.55 -45.14
C THR A 3 44.92 -23.48 -45.13
N THR A 4 43.72 -23.83 -45.52
CA THR A 4 42.51 -22.97 -45.50
C THR A 4 41.89 -23.05 -44.13
N ASN A 5 41.88 -21.91 -43.39
CA ASN A 5 41.12 -21.79 -42.10
C ASN A 5 39.68 -21.44 -42.41
N THR A 6 38.77 -22.35 -42.13
CA THR A 6 37.33 -22.13 -42.18
C THR A 6 36.87 -21.57 -40.83
N ILE A 7 36.47 -20.30 -40.81
CA ILE A 7 35.84 -19.66 -39.62
C ILE A 7 34.35 -20.02 -39.63
N LEU A 8 33.96 -20.85 -38.66
CA LEU A 8 32.52 -21.06 -38.34
C LEU A 8 32.00 -19.86 -37.54
N ILE A 9 31.17 -19.04 -38.16
CA ILE A 9 30.40 -18.01 -37.48
C ILE A 9 29.15 -18.70 -36.87
N GLY A 10 29.21 -18.98 -35.57
CA GLY A 10 28.07 -19.44 -34.79
C GLY A 10 27.05 -18.33 -34.63
N LEU A 11 25.89 -18.44 -35.25
CA LEU A 11 24.73 -17.58 -35.06
C LEU A 11 24.10 -17.90 -33.70
N ALA A 12 24.42 -17.12 -32.67
CA ALA A 12 23.72 -17.20 -31.38
C ALA A 12 22.32 -16.56 -31.54
N ALA A 13 21.31 -17.39 -31.71
CA ALA A 13 19.92 -16.98 -31.61
C ALA A 13 19.65 -16.62 -30.14
N ALA A 14 19.60 -15.33 -29.80
CA ALA A 14 19.11 -14.85 -28.53
C ALA A 14 17.61 -15.15 -28.47
N LEU A 15 17.24 -16.21 -27.76
CA LEU A 15 15.86 -16.45 -27.33
C LEU A 15 15.49 -15.28 -26.38
N ALA A 16 14.79 -14.29 -26.91
CA ALA A 16 14.07 -13.34 -26.09
C ALA A 16 13.02 -14.15 -25.31
N ALA A 17 13.30 -14.42 -24.04
CA ALA A 17 12.30 -14.91 -23.11
C ALA A 17 11.24 -13.80 -22.97
N GLY A 18 10.26 -13.81 -23.86
CA GLY A 18 9.06 -12.97 -23.73
C GLY A 18 8.42 -13.33 -22.40
N ALA A 19 8.23 -12.35 -21.53
CA ALA A 19 7.44 -12.50 -20.32
C ALA A 19 6.09 -13.10 -20.77
N VAL A 20 5.80 -14.33 -20.35
CA VAL A 20 4.50 -14.95 -20.59
C VAL A 20 3.51 -14.20 -19.71
N TRP A 21 2.90 -13.19 -20.28
CA TRP A 21 1.81 -12.46 -19.65
C TRP A 21 0.63 -13.42 -19.53
N ALA A 22 0.05 -13.51 -18.36
CA ALA A 22 -1.14 -14.32 -18.18
C ALA A 22 -2.26 -13.75 -19.07
N ALA A 23 -2.79 -14.57 -19.98
CA ALA A 23 -3.89 -14.17 -20.88
C ALA A 23 -5.08 -13.62 -20.08
N PRO A 24 -5.84 -12.67 -20.63
CA PRO A 24 -7.02 -12.12 -19.97
C PRO A 24 -8.06 -13.22 -19.75
N TYR A 25 -8.79 -13.15 -18.62
CA TYR A 25 -9.73 -14.20 -18.28
C TYR A 25 -10.92 -13.70 -17.45
N VAL A 26 -11.96 -14.54 -17.43
CA VAL A 26 -13.14 -14.40 -16.58
C VAL A 26 -13.26 -15.63 -15.68
N VAL A 27 -13.54 -15.43 -14.40
CA VAL A 27 -13.83 -16.49 -13.42
C VAL A 27 -15.32 -16.58 -13.21
N LEU A 28 -15.88 -17.78 -13.43
CA LEU A 28 -17.29 -18.07 -13.27
C LEU A 28 -17.63 -18.42 -11.81
N PRO A 29 -18.92 -18.40 -11.41
CA PRO A 29 -19.35 -18.75 -10.05
C PRO A 29 -18.97 -20.18 -9.61
N ASP A 30 -18.80 -21.10 -10.53
CA ASP A 30 -18.36 -22.47 -10.27
C ASP A 30 -16.83 -22.61 -10.17
N GLY A 31 -16.10 -21.49 -10.23
CA GLY A 31 -14.62 -21.42 -10.14
C GLY A 31 -13.91 -21.66 -11.47
N ARG A 32 -14.59 -22.01 -12.55
CA ARG A 32 -13.97 -22.21 -13.87
C ARG A 32 -13.40 -20.89 -14.38
N LYS A 33 -12.19 -20.97 -14.92
CA LYS A 33 -11.48 -19.88 -15.58
C LYS A 33 -11.70 -19.98 -17.10
N VAL A 34 -12.20 -18.93 -17.70
CA VAL A 34 -12.40 -18.81 -19.16
C VAL A 34 -11.36 -17.82 -19.67
N GLU A 35 -10.38 -18.30 -20.41
CA GLU A 35 -9.29 -17.49 -20.97
C GLU A 35 -9.63 -16.99 -22.36
N GLY A 36 -9.04 -15.83 -22.73
CA GLY A 36 -9.21 -15.23 -24.04
C GLY A 36 -7.96 -14.49 -24.51
N THR A 37 -8.07 -13.83 -25.64
CA THR A 37 -6.98 -13.04 -26.24
C THR A 37 -7.15 -11.52 -26.04
N ALA A 38 -8.35 -11.07 -25.70
CA ALA A 38 -8.66 -9.69 -25.35
C ALA A 38 -9.88 -9.65 -24.44
N ILE A 39 -9.93 -8.66 -23.55
CA ILE A 39 -11.03 -8.45 -22.62
C ILE A 39 -11.39 -6.97 -22.54
N ARG A 40 -12.68 -6.69 -22.38
CA ARG A 40 -13.18 -5.32 -22.21
C ARG A 40 -14.40 -5.32 -21.29
N ALA A 41 -14.38 -4.50 -20.27
CA ALA A 41 -15.57 -4.22 -19.47
C ALA A 41 -16.41 -3.12 -20.15
N LEU A 42 -17.74 -3.28 -20.07
CA LEU A 42 -18.72 -2.33 -20.56
C LEU A 42 -19.26 -1.45 -19.42
N ALA A 43 -19.85 -0.32 -19.77
CA ALA A 43 -20.36 0.64 -18.77
C ALA A 43 -21.47 0.07 -17.87
N ASN A 44 -22.26 -0.88 -18.38
CA ASN A 44 -23.29 -1.60 -17.63
C ASN A 44 -22.76 -2.69 -16.69
N GLY A 45 -21.45 -2.95 -16.74
CA GLY A 45 -20.79 -3.99 -15.94
C GLY A 45 -20.74 -5.36 -16.60
N ASP A 46 -21.16 -5.49 -17.86
CA ASP A 46 -20.90 -6.68 -18.66
C ASP A 46 -19.44 -6.73 -19.09
N VAL A 47 -18.94 -7.93 -19.37
CA VAL A 47 -17.57 -8.14 -19.83
C VAL A 47 -17.57 -8.89 -21.15
N ASN A 48 -16.88 -8.34 -22.13
CA ASN A 48 -16.59 -8.99 -23.41
C ASN A 48 -15.22 -9.64 -23.36
N LEU A 49 -15.15 -10.93 -23.64
CA LEU A 49 -13.92 -11.71 -23.76
C LEU A 49 -13.81 -12.26 -25.19
N THR A 50 -12.70 -11.99 -25.85
CA THR A 50 -12.44 -12.52 -27.20
C THR A 50 -11.77 -13.89 -27.08
N GLN A 51 -12.36 -14.91 -27.72
CA GLN A 51 -11.84 -16.28 -27.77
C GLN A 51 -11.85 -16.78 -29.22
N ALA A 52 -10.72 -17.23 -29.74
CA ALA A 52 -10.60 -17.75 -31.10
C ALA A 52 -11.25 -16.84 -32.16
N GLY A 53 -11.13 -15.52 -32.03
CA GLY A 53 -11.71 -14.54 -32.94
C GLY A 53 -13.18 -14.20 -32.69
N ALA A 54 -13.90 -14.91 -31.83
CA ALA A 54 -15.27 -14.61 -31.44
C ALA A 54 -15.35 -13.86 -30.13
N VAL A 55 -16.29 -12.93 -29.98
CA VAL A 55 -16.55 -12.20 -28.76
C VAL A 55 -17.65 -12.91 -27.96
N ARG A 56 -17.34 -13.29 -26.75
CA ARG A 56 -18.31 -13.80 -25.76
C ARG A 56 -18.58 -12.74 -24.72
N THR A 57 -19.86 -12.41 -24.53
CA THR A 57 -20.30 -11.47 -23.48
C THR A 57 -20.68 -12.24 -22.21
N PHE A 58 -20.16 -11.79 -21.08
CA PHE A 58 -20.52 -12.24 -19.74
C PHE A 58 -21.33 -11.12 -19.07
N PRO A 59 -22.64 -11.29 -18.87
CA PRO A 59 -23.47 -10.30 -18.19
C PRO A 59 -23.02 -10.07 -16.75
N LYS A 60 -23.21 -8.84 -16.25
CA LYS A 60 -22.97 -8.52 -14.84
C LYS A 60 -23.70 -9.50 -13.93
N GLY A 61 -22.98 -10.10 -12.99
CA GLY A 61 -23.49 -11.12 -12.07
C GLY A 61 -23.39 -12.56 -12.57
N SER A 62 -23.05 -12.80 -13.85
CA SER A 62 -22.76 -14.14 -14.37
C SER A 62 -21.31 -14.58 -14.18
N TYR A 63 -20.48 -13.71 -13.64
CA TYR A 63 -19.07 -13.96 -13.32
C TYR A 63 -18.70 -13.38 -11.95
N VAL A 64 -17.65 -13.92 -11.33
CA VAL A 64 -17.13 -13.49 -10.05
C VAL A 64 -16.02 -12.46 -10.23
N ARG A 65 -15.17 -12.64 -11.25
CA ARG A 65 -13.99 -11.82 -11.50
C ARG A 65 -13.65 -11.79 -13.00
N ALA A 66 -13.23 -10.64 -13.48
CA ALA A 66 -12.69 -10.44 -14.81
C ALA A 66 -11.33 -9.76 -14.71
N VAL A 67 -10.34 -10.28 -15.41
CA VAL A 67 -8.95 -9.84 -15.30
C VAL A 67 -8.37 -9.57 -16.66
N ALA A 68 -7.87 -8.37 -16.90
CA ALA A 68 -7.12 -8.02 -18.09
C ALA A 68 -5.65 -8.49 -17.97
N ASP A 69 -4.96 -8.50 -19.11
CA ASP A 69 -3.50 -8.60 -19.09
C ASP A 69 -2.90 -7.48 -18.24
N LYS A 70 -1.75 -7.77 -17.63
CA LYS A 70 -1.03 -6.76 -16.88
C LYS A 70 -0.64 -5.60 -17.80
N PRO A 71 -1.13 -4.38 -17.55
CA PRO A 71 -0.74 -3.23 -18.36
C PRO A 71 0.72 -2.85 -18.05
N PRO A 72 1.58 -2.61 -19.06
CA PRO A 72 2.97 -2.19 -18.82
C PRO A 72 3.05 -0.87 -18.04
N GLU A 73 2.04 -0.03 -18.13
CA GLU A 73 1.92 1.22 -17.41
C GLU A 73 1.87 1.01 -15.89
N TYR A 74 1.44 -0.17 -15.41
CA TYR A 74 1.40 -0.45 -13.97
C TYR A 74 2.81 -0.54 -13.38
N ASP A 75 3.73 -1.25 -14.03
CA ASP A 75 5.12 -1.34 -13.57
C ASP A 75 5.81 0.02 -13.68
N GLN A 76 5.52 0.80 -14.72
CA GLN A 76 6.02 2.18 -14.86
C GLN A 76 5.50 3.07 -13.74
N ALA A 77 4.22 2.96 -13.37
CA ALA A 77 3.62 3.72 -12.28
C ALA A 77 4.27 3.37 -10.92
N VAL A 78 4.50 2.08 -10.65
CA VAL A 78 5.19 1.62 -9.44
C VAL A 78 6.65 2.11 -9.43
N ALA A 79 7.35 2.04 -10.55
CA ALA A 79 8.72 2.56 -10.67
C ALA A 79 8.77 4.08 -10.44
N ALA A 80 7.82 4.84 -11.00
CA ALA A 80 7.70 6.28 -10.77
C ALA A 80 7.41 6.61 -9.30
N LEU A 81 6.53 5.85 -8.64
CA LEU A 81 6.24 5.99 -7.21
C LEU A 81 7.50 5.77 -6.36
N ASN A 82 8.24 4.69 -6.62
CA ASN A 82 9.48 4.36 -5.92
C ASN A 82 10.59 5.40 -6.16
N ALA A 83 10.62 5.98 -7.36
CA ALA A 83 11.54 7.07 -7.72
C ALA A 83 11.07 8.45 -7.21
N LYS A 84 9.96 8.51 -6.45
CA LYS A 84 9.33 9.74 -5.93
C LYS A 84 8.87 10.72 -7.04
N LYS A 85 8.64 10.21 -8.25
CA LYS A 85 8.05 10.95 -9.37
C LYS A 85 6.52 10.91 -9.25
N TYR A 86 6.00 11.58 -8.24
CA TYR A 86 4.61 11.42 -7.81
C TYR A 86 3.59 11.83 -8.88
N ASP A 87 3.83 12.91 -9.62
CA ASP A 87 2.91 13.36 -10.68
C ASP A 87 2.79 12.34 -11.81
N GLU A 88 3.91 11.73 -12.20
CA GLU A 88 3.95 10.66 -13.19
C GLU A 88 3.19 9.41 -12.69
N ALA A 89 3.45 8.99 -11.45
CA ALA A 89 2.77 7.87 -10.81
C ALA A 89 1.25 8.08 -10.72
N ILE A 90 0.81 9.26 -10.28
CA ILE A 90 -0.61 9.65 -10.19
C ILE A 90 -1.28 9.58 -11.57
N LYS A 91 -0.63 10.13 -12.60
CA LYS A 91 -1.15 10.10 -13.98
C LYS A 91 -1.34 8.67 -14.48
N LEU A 92 -0.32 7.83 -14.29
CA LEU A 92 -0.35 6.44 -14.77
C LEU A 92 -1.39 5.60 -14.00
N PHE A 93 -1.43 5.65 -12.66
CA PHE A 93 -2.44 4.93 -11.89
C PHE A 93 -3.86 5.38 -12.24
N SER A 94 -4.09 6.69 -12.38
CA SER A 94 -5.40 7.22 -12.77
C SER A 94 -5.81 6.79 -14.17
N GLY A 95 -4.86 6.70 -15.10
CA GLY A 95 -5.06 6.18 -16.45
C GLY A 95 -5.51 4.71 -16.43
N ILE A 96 -4.82 3.87 -15.66
CA ILE A 96 -5.15 2.44 -15.49
C ILE A 96 -6.56 2.27 -14.88
N MET A 97 -6.88 3.03 -13.82
CA MET A 97 -8.21 2.99 -13.20
C MET A 97 -9.34 3.33 -14.17
N THR A 98 -9.07 4.16 -15.16
CA THR A 98 -10.06 4.55 -16.18
C THR A 98 -10.14 3.52 -17.30
N SER A 99 -9.01 3.11 -17.87
CA SER A 99 -8.94 2.24 -19.05
C SER A 99 -9.28 0.78 -18.75
N LEU A 100 -8.95 0.31 -17.54
CA LEU A 100 -9.15 -1.08 -17.10
C LEU A 100 -10.20 -1.21 -16.00
N ARG A 101 -11.18 -0.32 -15.97
CA ARG A 101 -12.27 -0.33 -15.01
C ARG A 101 -13.01 -1.66 -15.00
N GLY A 102 -13.13 -2.30 -13.84
CA GLY A 102 -13.79 -3.60 -13.66
C GLY A 102 -12.97 -4.81 -14.14
N LEU A 103 -11.68 -4.62 -14.41
CA LEU A 103 -10.77 -5.66 -14.90
C LEU A 103 -9.60 -5.93 -13.94
N GLU A 104 -9.81 -5.73 -12.64
CA GLU A 104 -8.89 -5.94 -11.50
C GLU A 104 -7.74 -4.92 -11.41
N TRP A 105 -7.14 -4.50 -12.52
CA TRP A 105 -6.04 -3.53 -12.52
C TRP A 105 -6.47 -2.14 -12.05
N ASP A 106 -7.74 -1.79 -12.17
CA ASP A 106 -8.31 -0.59 -11.59
C ASP A 106 -8.25 -0.61 -10.06
N VAL A 107 -8.54 -1.75 -9.42
CA VAL A 107 -8.44 -1.92 -7.96
C VAL A 107 -6.99 -1.86 -7.52
N LEU A 108 -6.08 -2.55 -8.23
CA LEU A 108 -4.65 -2.54 -7.91
C LEU A 108 -4.05 -1.14 -8.04
N ALA A 109 -4.40 -0.40 -9.09
CA ALA A 109 -3.97 0.99 -9.25
C ALA A 109 -4.59 1.91 -8.17
N ALA A 110 -5.85 1.69 -7.79
CA ALA A 110 -6.53 2.44 -6.75
C ALA A 110 -5.90 2.23 -5.36
N LYS A 111 -5.23 1.10 -5.10
CA LYS A 111 -4.47 0.85 -3.85
C LYS A 111 -3.16 1.64 -3.80
N GLU A 112 -2.54 1.89 -4.94
CA GLU A 112 -1.25 2.58 -5.02
C GLU A 112 -1.41 4.11 -5.17
N LEU A 113 -2.48 4.58 -5.81
CA LEU A 113 -2.73 6.00 -6.05
C LEU A 113 -2.66 6.87 -4.77
N PRO A 114 -3.27 6.47 -3.63
CA PRO A 114 -3.19 7.27 -2.40
C PRO A 114 -1.77 7.45 -1.88
N LYS A 115 -0.89 6.46 -2.09
CA LYS A 115 0.52 6.54 -1.67
C LYS A 115 1.27 7.60 -2.48
N ALA A 116 0.99 7.69 -3.78
CA ALA A 116 1.56 8.72 -4.65
C ALA A 116 1.06 10.13 -4.28
N LEU A 117 -0.25 10.27 -3.97
CA LEU A 117 -0.85 11.52 -3.52
C LEU A 117 -0.24 11.98 -2.18
N LEU A 118 -0.09 11.09 -1.20
CA LEU A 118 0.59 11.38 0.07
C LEU A 118 2.05 11.80 -0.15
N GLY A 119 2.76 11.10 -1.03
CA GLY A 119 4.13 11.45 -1.37
C GLY A 119 4.26 12.84 -2.00
N LYS A 120 3.28 13.25 -2.80
CA LYS A 120 3.18 14.61 -3.38
C LYS A 120 2.80 15.67 -2.34
N GLY A 121 2.26 15.28 -1.17
CA GLY A 121 1.71 16.17 -0.15
C GLY A 121 0.21 16.46 -0.29
N ASP A 122 -0.46 15.82 -1.23
CA ASP A 122 -1.91 15.93 -1.42
C ASP A 122 -2.66 14.95 -0.49
N ALA A 123 -2.71 15.31 0.78
CA ALA A 123 -3.32 14.46 1.80
C ALA A 123 -4.84 14.35 1.65
N GLU A 124 -5.51 15.43 1.25
CA GLU A 124 -6.96 15.41 1.01
C GLU A 124 -7.31 14.56 -0.20
N GLY A 125 -6.56 14.70 -1.30
CA GLY A 125 -6.69 13.84 -2.47
C GLY A 125 -6.47 12.36 -2.14
N ALA A 126 -5.52 12.06 -1.25
CA ALA A 126 -5.28 10.68 -0.79
C ALA A 126 -6.46 10.12 0.02
N VAL A 127 -7.08 10.90 0.90
CA VAL A 127 -8.32 10.49 1.61
C VAL A 127 -9.42 10.18 0.61
N GLN A 128 -9.67 11.06 -0.36
CA GLN A 128 -10.67 10.83 -1.40
C GLN A 128 -10.35 9.59 -2.26
N ALA A 129 -9.07 9.32 -2.54
CA ALA A 129 -8.66 8.14 -3.29
C ALA A 129 -8.92 6.85 -2.50
N TYR A 130 -8.67 6.83 -1.18
CA TYR A 130 -9.06 5.72 -0.31
C TYR A 130 -10.57 5.51 -0.26
N ASP A 131 -11.37 6.58 -0.16
CA ASP A 131 -12.83 6.48 -0.19
C ASP A 131 -13.32 5.85 -1.49
N ARG A 132 -12.75 6.25 -2.64
CA ARG A 132 -13.04 5.63 -3.94
C ARG A 132 -12.65 4.17 -3.99
N LEU A 133 -11.48 3.80 -3.44
CA LEU A 133 -11.04 2.41 -3.34
C LEU A 133 -12.05 1.59 -2.52
N PHE A 134 -12.54 2.10 -1.39
CA PHE A 134 -13.51 1.41 -0.55
C PHE A 134 -14.90 1.29 -1.18
N LEU A 135 -15.25 2.16 -2.11
CA LEU A 135 -16.45 2.01 -2.95
C LEU A 135 -16.24 0.97 -4.06
N LEU A 136 -15.06 0.95 -4.65
CA LEU A 136 -14.70 0.02 -5.73
C LEU A 136 -14.49 -1.41 -5.22
N ALA A 137 -13.83 -1.55 -4.09
CA ALA A 137 -13.49 -2.82 -3.46
C ALA A 137 -13.77 -2.75 -1.94
N PRO A 138 -15.02 -2.97 -1.48
CA PRO A 138 -15.41 -2.82 -0.07
C PRO A 138 -14.61 -3.70 0.90
N ALA A 139 -14.11 -4.85 0.44
CA ALA A 139 -13.27 -5.75 1.24
C ALA A 139 -11.94 -5.09 1.67
N GLU A 140 -11.47 -4.08 0.94
CA GLU A 140 -10.23 -3.36 1.29
C GLU A 140 -10.35 -2.54 2.59
N LYS A 141 -11.55 -2.29 3.08
CA LYS A 141 -11.77 -1.73 4.43
C LYS A 141 -11.25 -2.63 5.55
N GLN A 142 -11.23 -3.95 5.32
CA GLN A 142 -10.74 -4.96 6.25
C GLN A 142 -9.25 -5.28 6.06
N ASN A 143 -8.65 -4.80 4.97
CA ASN A 143 -7.22 -4.93 4.74
C ASN A 143 -6.48 -3.95 5.66
N ALA A 144 -5.61 -4.47 6.54
CA ALA A 144 -4.91 -3.67 7.53
C ALA A 144 -4.06 -2.56 6.91
N ASP A 145 -3.30 -2.85 5.84
CA ASP A 145 -2.42 -1.87 5.20
C ASP A 145 -3.22 -0.72 4.59
N THR A 146 -4.34 -1.02 3.94
CA THR A 146 -5.23 -0.04 3.33
C THR A 146 -5.93 0.80 4.39
N ALA A 147 -6.45 0.17 5.45
CA ALA A 147 -7.13 0.85 6.55
C ALA A 147 -6.17 1.79 7.32
N TRP A 148 -4.93 1.35 7.60
CA TRP A 148 -3.91 2.21 8.22
C TRP A 148 -3.38 3.27 7.26
N GLY A 149 -3.32 2.97 5.96
CA GLY A 149 -3.01 3.95 4.92
C GLY A 149 -4.00 5.13 4.93
N MET A 150 -5.31 4.82 4.98
CA MET A 150 -6.37 5.82 5.09
C MET A 150 -6.21 6.68 6.36
N ARG A 151 -5.94 6.06 7.52
CA ARG A 151 -5.74 6.81 8.78
C ARG A 151 -4.53 7.74 8.73
N ARG A 152 -3.44 7.30 8.09
CA ARG A 152 -2.27 8.17 7.83
C ARG A 152 -2.61 9.34 6.92
N ALA A 153 -3.43 9.12 5.89
CA ALA A 153 -3.91 10.20 5.02
C ALA A 153 -4.77 11.20 5.81
N MET A 154 -5.70 10.72 6.66
CA MET A 154 -6.51 11.58 7.52
C MET A 154 -5.67 12.40 8.52
N LEU A 155 -4.61 11.80 9.09
CA LEU A 155 -3.69 12.52 9.97
C LEU A 155 -3.02 13.69 9.23
N GLN A 156 -2.49 13.43 8.03
CA GLN A 156 -1.84 14.46 7.21
C GLN A 156 -2.82 15.51 6.69
N ALA A 157 -4.07 15.11 6.38
CA ALA A 157 -5.16 15.99 6.00
C ALA A 157 -5.77 16.74 7.21
N LYS A 158 -5.22 16.55 8.42
CA LYS A 158 -5.69 17.16 9.67
C LYS A 158 -7.15 16.87 10.02
N GLN A 159 -7.69 15.75 9.56
CA GLN A 159 -9.05 15.30 9.85
C GLN A 159 -9.14 14.64 11.24
N TYR A 160 -8.61 15.31 12.26
CA TYR A 160 -8.38 14.74 13.60
C TYR A 160 -9.65 14.22 14.27
N ALA A 161 -10.76 14.95 14.21
CA ALA A 161 -11.99 14.54 14.89
C ALA A 161 -12.56 13.21 14.34
N THR A 162 -12.50 13.02 13.03
CA THR A 162 -12.94 11.78 12.40
C THR A 162 -11.94 10.65 12.66
N LEU A 163 -10.66 10.96 12.60
CA LEU A 163 -9.58 10.00 12.88
C LEU A 163 -9.66 9.48 14.32
N ILE A 164 -9.86 10.37 15.33
CA ILE A 164 -10.01 9.97 16.73
C ILE A 164 -11.14 8.96 16.90
N ARG A 165 -12.33 9.23 16.32
CA ARG A 165 -13.45 8.27 16.39
C ARG A 165 -13.12 6.91 15.80
N GLN A 166 -12.37 6.87 14.68
CA GLN A 166 -11.91 5.60 14.10
C GLN A 166 -10.90 4.88 15.01
N LEU A 167 -9.97 5.61 15.62
CA LEU A 167 -8.97 5.03 16.54
C LEU A 167 -9.63 4.49 17.81
N ASP A 168 -10.65 5.18 18.34
CA ASP A 168 -11.42 4.70 19.50
C ASP A 168 -12.16 3.40 19.15
N ALA A 169 -12.76 3.31 17.96
CA ALA A 169 -13.40 2.08 17.50
C ALA A 169 -12.40 0.91 17.33
N VAL A 170 -11.19 1.19 16.83
CA VAL A 170 -10.11 0.19 16.72
C VAL A 170 -9.67 -0.29 18.11
N ALA A 171 -9.48 0.63 19.05
CA ALA A 171 -9.08 0.30 20.41
C ALA A 171 -10.15 -0.55 21.14
N ALA A 172 -11.44 -0.25 20.91
CA ALA A 172 -12.57 -1.01 21.48
C ALA A 172 -12.73 -2.40 20.84
N GLY A 173 -12.18 -2.64 19.66
CA GLY A 173 -12.32 -3.91 18.93
C GLY A 173 -11.57 -5.10 19.54
N GLY A 174 -10.80 -4.89 20.62
CA GLY A 174 -10.16 -5.95 21.40
C GLY A 174 -8.88 -6.55 20.79
N ASN A 175 -8.47 -6.16 19.59
CA ASN A 175 -7.19 -6.58 19.00
C ASN A 175 -6.06 -5.76 19.59
N ARG A 176 -5.23 -6.38 20.46
CA ARG A 176 -4.14 -5.70 21.17
C ARG A 176 -3.11 -5.01 20.28
N PRO A 177 -2.54 -5.62 19.24
CA PRO A 177 -1.66 -4.95 18.28
C PRO A 177 -2.30 -3.73 17.60
N GLU A 178 -3.55 -3.85 17.16
CA GLU A 178 -4.27 -2.75 16.52
C GLU A 178 -4.56 -1.60 17.52
N ALA A 179 -4.93 -1.93 18.77
CA ALA A 179 -5.13 -0.95 19.83
C ALA A 179 -3.82 -0.21 20.17
N ALA A 180 -2.69 -0.91 20.18
CA ALA A 180 -1.36 -0.31 20.38
C ALA A 180 -1.02 0.69 19.26
N ARG A 181 -1.28 0.33 18.01
CA ARG A 181 -1.12 1.25 16.86
C ARG A 181 -2.04 2.46 16.97
N ALA A 182 -3.30 2.23 17.37
CA ALA A 182 -4.27 3.32 17.57
C ALA A 182 -3.80 4.30 18.64
N GLN A 183 -3.29 3.79 19.77
CA GLN A 183 -2.74 4.61 20.84
C GLN A 183 -1.52 5.44 20.39
N THR A 184 -0.61 4.82 19.61
CA THR A 184 0.54 5.54 19.03
C THR A 184 0.07 6.65 18.08
N MET A 185 -0.91 6.38 17.22
CA MET A 185 -1.43 7.40 16.28
C MET A 185 -2.20 8.52 16.99
N ARG A 186 -2.80 8.29 18.16
CA ARG A 186 -3.33 9.38 19.00
C ARG A 186 -2.22 10.34 19.43
N GLY A 187 -1.06 9.80 19.80
CA GLY A 187 0.13 10.61 20.06
C GLY A 187 0.56 11.43 18.85
N ASP A 188 0.48 10.84 17.62
CA ASP A 188 0.79 11.58 16.39
C ASP A 188 -0.17 12.76 16.16
N ILE A 189 -1.45 12.61 16.49
CA ILE A 189 -2.43 13.71 16.43
C ILE A 189 -2.04 14.83 17.40
N LEU A 190 -1.72 14.50 18.66
CA LEU A 190 -1.31 15.48 19.67
C LEU A 190 -0.03 16.21 19.25
N LEU A 191 0.95 15.47 18.71
CA LEU A 191 2.18 16.07 18.20
C LEU A 191 1.90 17.03 17.03
N ALA A 192 1.00 16.67 16.12
CA ALA A 192 0.59 17.52 15.00
C ALA A 192 -0.17 18.78 15.45
N GLN A 193 -0.74 18.76 16.66
CA GLN A 193 -1.38 19.90 17.33
C GLN A 193 -0.41 20.67 18.22
N ASN A 194 0.90 20.38 18.20
CA ASN A 194 1.96 20.93 19.03
C ASN A 194 1.82 20.61 20.54
N ASP A 195 1.00 19.64 20.91
CA ASP A 195 0.97 19.09 22.28
C ASP A 195 2.03 17.98 22.43
N VAL A 196 3.28 18.39 22.55
CA VAL A 196 4.42 17.47 22.68
C VAL A 196 4.34 16.65 23.97
N THR A 197 3.84 17.24 25.06
CA THR A 197 3.69 16.54 26.34
C THR A 197 2.63 15.45 26.26
N GLY A 198 1.47 15.76 25.71
CA GLY A 198 0.40 14.80 25.47
C GLY A 198 0.85 13.67 24.54
N ALA A 199 1.56 14.02 23.46
CA ALA A 199 2.13 13.05 22.54
C ALA A 199 3.11 12.08 23.22
N ALA A 200 4.05 12.61 24.03
CA ALA A 200 5.00 11.80 24.79
C ALA A 200 4.26 10.81 25.71
N LEU A 201 3.22 11.26 26.40
CA LEU A 201 2.41 10.41 27.28
C LEU A 201 1.70 9.30 26.50
N ASP A 202 1.12 9.59 25.36
CA ASP A 202 0.40 8.59 24.55
C ASP A 202 1.37 7.55 23.93
N TYR A 203 2.55 7.96 23.49
CA TYR A 203 3.60 7.03 23.05
C TYR A 203 4.10 6.15 24.18
N LEU A 204 4.34 6.72 25.38
CA LEU A 204 4.73 5.97 26.57
C LEU A 204 3.64 5.00 27.03
N ARG A 205 2.36 5.38 26.93
CA ARG A 205 1.24 4.46 27.17
C ARG A 205 1.33 3.24 26.26
N THR A 206 1.61 3.43 24.97
CA THR A 206 1.83 2.29 24.07
C THR A 206 2.98 1.42 24.54
N ALA A 207 4.12 2.01 24.82
CA ALA A 207 5.32 1.29 25.25
C ALA A 207 5.13 0.48 26.53
N ILE A 208 4.28 0.95 27.46
CA ILE A 208 4.08 0.37 28.79
C ILE A 208 2.84 -0.52 28.85
N LEU A 209 1.67 0.00 28.46
CA LEU A 209 0.40 -0.71 28.60
C LEU A 209 0.23 -1.84 27.57
N PHE A 210 0.97 -1.78 26.46
CA PHE A 210 0.98 -2.79 25.41
C PHE A 210 2.33 -3.51 25.31
N ALA A 211 3.08 -3.61 26.41
CA ALA A 211 4.36 -4.32 26.45
C ALA A 211 4.25 -5.83 26.13
N ASP A 212 3.04 -6.39 26.25
CA ASP A 212 2.71 -7.75 25.84
C ASP A 212 2.63 -7.93 24.31
N VAL A 213 2.53 -6.86 23.53
CA VAL A 213 2.56 -6.88 22.07
C VAL A 213 4.01 -7.05 21.62
N GLN A 214 4.39 -8.28 21.26
CA GLN A 214 5.75 -8.67 20.89
C GLN A 214 6.14 -8.29 19.44
N ASP A 215 5.47 -7.32 18.83
CA ASP A 215 5.77 -6.84 17.48
C ASP A 215 6.85 -5.73 17.55
N PRO A 216 8.08 -5.98 17.03
CA PRO A 216 9.15 -4.99 17.06
C PRO A 216 8.84 -3.72 16.27
N ALA A 217 7.98 -3.78 15.26
CA ALA A 217 7.60 -2.61 14.48
C ALA A 217 6.72 -1.69 15.34
N ILE A 218 5.74 -2.23 16.05
CA ILE A 218 4.82 -1.47 16.92
C ILE A 218 5.57 -0.90 18.13
N GLN A 219 6.28 -1.76 18.86
CA GLN A 219 6.98 -1.35 20.07
C GLN A 219 8.17 -0.43 19.78
N GLY A 220 8.92 -0.72 18.72
CA GLY A 220 10.03 0.14 18.30
C GLY A 220 9.55 1.52 17.84
N GLU A 221 8.42 1.61 17.12
CA GLU A 221 7.81 2.89 16.76
C GLU A 221 7.40 3.69 18.00
N ALA A 222 6.70 3.06 18.94
CA ALA A 222 6.23 3.72 20.15
C ALA A 222 7.40 4.25 21.01
N HIS A 223 8.44 3.44 21.23
CA HIS A 223 9.63 3.86 21.96
C HIS A 223 10.41 4.96 21.25
N PHE A 224 10.57 4.86 19.92
CA PHE A 224 11.25 5.88 19.14
C PHE A 224 10.52 7.23 19.19
N LYS A 225 9.20 7.22 18.98
CA LYS A 225 8.37 8.43 19.02
C LYS A 225 8.32 9.03 20.43
N ALA A 226 8.23 8.20 21.47
CA ALA A 226 8.32 8.65 22.85
C ALA A 226 9.67 9.32 23.13
N ALA A 227 10.78 8.70 22.68
CA ALA A 227 12.11 9.27 22.80
C ALA A 227 12.22 10.63 22.09
N ALA A 228 11.73 10.73 20.86
CA ALA A 228 11.75 11.98 20.08
C ALA A 228 10.94 13.10 20.74
N ALA A 229 9.78 12.78 21.33
CA ALA A 229 8.98 13.75 22.05
C ALA A 229 9.65 14.18 23.37
N LEU A 230 10.25 13.25 24.13
CA LEU A 230 11.02 13.57 25.33
C LEU A 230 12.28 14.40 25.01
N GLU A 231 12.96 14.11 23.89
CA GLU A 231 14.10 14.92 23.42
C GLU A 231 13.68 16.38 23.17
N GLN A 232 12.51 16.63 22.54
CA GLN A 232 11.97 17.97 22.40
C GLN A 232 11.67 18.66 23.73
N LEU A 233 11.25 17.89 24.74
CA LEU A 233 11.01 18.36 26.10
C LEU A 233 12.30 18.48 26.93
N ARG A 234 13.46 18.17 26.36
CA ARG A 234 14.78 18.13 27.06
C ARG A 234 14.80 17.15 28.21
N ASP A 235 14.02 16.10 28.15
CA ASP A 235 13.97 15.05 29.17
C ASP A 235 15.09 14.02 28.94
N PRO A 236 16.01 13.79 29.89
CA PRO A 236 17.15 12.90 29.70
C PRO A 236 16.77 11.43 29.45
N ARG A 237 15.56 11.01 29.81
CA ARG A 237 15.04 9.65 29.57
C ARG A 237 14.90 9.32 28.08
N ALA A 238 14.94 10.31 27.20
CA ALA A 238 14.93 10.12 25.74
C ALA A 238 16.02 9.15 25.29
N LYS A 239 17.25 9.29 25.84
CA LYS A 239 18.41 8.45 25.50
C LYS A 239 18.16 6.97 25.77
N ASP A 240 17.58 6.65 26.93
CA ASP A 240 17.31 5.26 27.32
C ASP A 240 16.28 4.60 26.40
N LEU A 241 15.27 5.37 25.95
CA LEU A 241 14.27 4.87 25.02
C LEU A 241 14.85 4.63 23.63
N TYR A 242 15.71 5.52 23.10
CA TYR A 242 16.43 5.27 21.85
C TYR A 242 17.32 4.02 21.96
N GLN A 243 18.06 3.89 23.07
CA GLN A 243 18.89 2.71 23.31
C GLN A 243 18.05 1.43 23.34
N LYS A 244 16.85 1.48 23.93
CA LYS A 244 15.93 0.32 23.96
C LYS A 244 15.47 -0.07 22.55
N VAL A 245 15.22 0.88 21.64
CA VAL A 245 14.91 0.59 20.25
C VAL A 245 16.07 -0.16 19.58
N VAL A 246 17.31 0.31 19.77
CA VAL A 246 18.53 -0.29 19.18
C VAL A 246 18.82 -1.68 19.74
N THR A 247 18.60 -1.91 21.03
CA THR A 247 19.00 -3.16 21.69
C THR A 247 17.90 -4.21 21.69
N THR A 248 16.66 -3.82 21.99
CA THR A 248 15.52 -4.73 22.17
C THR A 248 14.70 -4.89 20.88
N TYR A 249 14.48 -3.81 20.15
CA TYR A 249 13.63 -3.79 18.95
C TYR A 249 14.44 -3.65 17.67
N LYS A 250 15.53 -4.41 17.54
CA LYS A 250 16.49 -4.37 16.40
C LYS A 250 15.83 -4.54 15.02
N ALA A 251 14.75 -5.31 14.97
CA ALA A 251 13.98 -5.52 13.73
C ALA A 251 12.99 -4.38 13.42
N SER A 252 12.90 -3.36 14.25
CA SER A 252 12.08 -2.19 14.00
C SER A 252 12.63 -1.36 12.83
N PRO A 253 11.77 -0.81 11.96
CA PRO A 253 12.20 0.17 10.96
C PRO A 253 12.87 1.42 11.54
N TYR A 254 12.68 1.68 12.82
CA TYR A 254 13.25 2.82 13.55
C TYR A 254 14.63 2.55 14.19
N ALA A 255 15.12 1.30 14.17
CA ALA A 255 16.36 0.94 14.85
C ALA A 255 17.58 1.70 14.31
N ALA A 256 17.71 1.82 12.99
CA ALA A 256 18.79 2.58 12.36
C ALA A 256 18.72 4.09 12.68
N GLN A 257 17.52 4.65 12.75
CA GLN A 257 17.32 6.07 13.11
C GLN A 257 17.65 6.31 14.60
N ALA A 258 17.24 5.38 15.47
CA ALA A 258 17.53 5.48 16.90
C ALA A 258 19.03 5.36 17.21
N ALA A 259 19.79 4.59 16.44
CA ALA A 259 21.24 4.44 16.60
C ALA A 259 22.04 5.73 16.31
N ASN A 260 21.45 6.69 15.61
CA ASN A 260 22.07 7.98 15.28
C ASN A 260 21.70 9.10 16.27
N LYS A 261 21.02 8.76 17.38
CA LYS A 261 20.59 9.67 18.45
C LYS A 261 21.39 9.49 19.72
#